data_54905894ced17a3b26b0db97d91ce198
#
_entry.id   54905894ced17a3b26b0db97d91ce198
#
_cell.length_a   1.000
_cell.length_b   1.000
_cell.length_c   1.000
_cell.angle_alpha   90.00
_cell.angle_beta   90.00
_cell.angle_gamma   90.00
#
_symmetry.space_group_name_H-M   'P 1'
#
loop_
_entity.id
_entity.type
_entity.pdbx_description
1 polymer ?
#
loop_
_entity_poly.entity_id
_entity_poly.type
_entity_poly.pdbx_seq_one_letter_code
_entity_poly.pdbx_strand_id
1 'polypeptide(L)'
;KVLLSLVGERDMLISLHKTRATKWDFLLILDMQKTSKMDLLKDQVETVLVMSGFTVTNRMHNGINILEMRDPETRDIFYIAFVDNHLVGSYTSGLVESAIDSRNKPKIGLDQSFIETEKLVSGKGLVRVFINYARVPQFMSIYLGARNEYIDLFSNSMNFAGLYLNTDKERMEVKGYTLRKDSADPYVTALLNSGKHKMKAHEILSGRTALYTNIGFNNPVTFVKELENAMSVHNKQLYDSYQSSRKKIEGLFEISLEENFLSWMSGEFAITQSEPGLLGHDPELILAIRAKSIKDARKNMELIEKKIKRRSPVKIKTANYKDFEINYVEMKGFFRLFFGKLFDKFEKPYYTYVDDYVVFSNKAASLLSFVEDYEQKNLLKNNPGFENALSYLKSSSTIFLYTDVHKFYSQLKPMMNPATWNEIQSNKDILYSFPYWTMQVIGDGRSASLQYVMDYSPYQPEEVVAVAADEDDEEMNEDAETEKEQMSELKRFYVEKFEGNVLREFYPEGALKSEVEVKEGKRHGRYREYYEDGTLKLRGKYANN
;
A
#
# COMPACT_ATOMS: atom_id res chain seq x y z
N LYS A 1 32.78 -13.92 10.22
CA LYS A 1 33.11 -14.22 11.65
C LYS A 1 34.20 -13.27 12.18
N VAL A 2 35.32 -13.04 11.43
CA VAL A 2 36.42 -12.15 11.86
C VAL A 2 35.93 -10.72 12.11
N LEU A 3 35.16 -10.11 11.19
CA LEU A 3 34.59 -8.78 11.37
C LEU A 3 33.64 -8.72 12.56
N LEU A 4 32.83 -9.76 12.77
CA LEU A 4 31.92 -9.83 13.92
C LEU A 4 32.68 -9.92 15.27
N SER A 5 33.85 -10.56 15.30
CA SER A 5 34.67 -10.59 16.50
C SER A 5 35.32 -9.24 16.84
N LEU A 6 35.46 -8.33 15.86
CA LEU A 6 35.93 -6.97 16.08
C LEU A 6 34.86 -6.05 16.62
N VAL A 7 33.58 -6.36 16.42
CA VAL A 7 32.45 -5.52 16.85
C VAL A 7 32.39 -5.44 18.38
N GLY A 8 32.41 -6.57 19.10
CA GLY A 8 32.31 -6.58 20.54
C GLY A 8 31.15 -5.71 21.05
N GLU A 9 31.45 -4.82 22.02
CA GLU A 9 30.49 -3.81 22.56
C GLU A 9 30.61 -2.44 21.86
N ARG A 10 31.17 -2.39 20.66
CA ARG A 10 31.40 -1.12 19.93
C ARG A 10 30.17 -0.68 19.17
N ASP A 11 30.01 0.64 19.03
CA ASP A 11 28.98 1.22 18.19
C ASP A 11 29.27 0.92 16.71
N MET A 12 28.26 0.40 16.03
CA MET A 12 28.29 0.06 14.62
C MET A 12 27.17 0.78 13.88
N LEU A 13 27.54 1.40 12.76
CA LEU A 13 26.60 2.00 11.82
C LEU A 13 26.63 1.24 10.50
N ILE A 14 25.47 0.90 9.97
CA ILE A 14 25.30 0.34 8.64
C ILE A 14 24.38 1.26 7.85
N SER A 15 24.86 1.75 6.70
CA SER A 15 24.02 2.53 5.79
C SER A 15 23.85 1.79 4.46
N LEU A 16 22.62 1.82 3.92
CA LEU A 16 22.27 1.17 2.66
C LEU A 16 22.28 2.20 1.53
N HIS A 17 22.96 1.90 0.44
CA HIS A 17 23.13 2.80 -0.69
C HIS A 17 22.78 2.12 -2.01
N LYS A 18 22.02 2.79 -2.87
CA LYS A 18 21.88 2.37 -4.26
C LYS A 18 23.17 2.67 -5.00
N THR A 19 23.88 1.65 -5.46
CA THR A 19 25.17 1.77 -6.13
C THR A 19 25.06 1.72 -7.66
N ARG A 20 24.06 0.99 -8.18
CA ARG A 20 23.75 0.87 -9.62
C ARG A 20 22.23 0.93 -9.84
N ALA A 21 21.81 0.91 -11.09
CA ALA A 21 20.38 0.96 -11.44
C ALA A 21 19.53 -0.09 -10.71
N THR A 22 20.04 -1.31 -10.59
CA THR A 22 19.35 -2.48 -10.00
C THR A 22 20.07 -3.09 -8.81
N LYS A 23 21.08 -2.39 -8.23
CA LYS A 23 21.87 -2.92 -7.11
C LYS A 23 22.02 -1.91 -6.01
N TRP A 24 22.06 -2.40 -4.81
CA TRP A 24 22.44 -1.69 -3.60
C TRP A 24 23.64 -2.35 -2.94
N ASP A 25 24.31 -1.63 -2.06
CA ASP A 25 25.34 -2.12 -1.19
C ASP A 25 25.30 -1.35 0.13
N PHE A 26 25.98 -1.86 1.13
CA PHE A 26 26.06 -1.22 2.43
C PHE A 26 27.44 -0.58 2.65
N LEU A 27 27.46 0.44 3.48
CA LEU A 27 28.65 0.97 4.09
C LEU A 27 28.61 0.67 5.58
N LEU A 28 29.57 -0.08 6.06
CA LEU A 28 29.80 -0.38 7.47
C LEU A 28 30.75 0.65 8.05
N ILE A 29 30.43 1.22 9.21
CA ILE A 29 31.31 2.07 10.00
C ILE A 29 31.30 1.53 11.42
N LEU A 30 32.48 1.14 11.92
CA LEU A 30 32.67 0.63 13.28
C LEU A 30 33.54 1.63 14.05
N ASP A 31 33.03 2.11 15.19
CA ASP A 31 33.82 2.95 16.10
C ASP A 31 34.83 2.07 16.83
N MET A 32 36.12 2.28 16.52
CA MET A 32 37.24 1.56 17.13
C MET A 32 37.65 2.15 18.48
N GLN A 33 37.00 3.23 18.90
CA GLN A 33 37.35 4.03 20.07
C GLN A 33 38.79 4.62 19.98
N LYS A 34 39.16 5.51 20.88
CA LYS A 34 40.51 6.05 20.93
C LYS A 34 41.46 5.01 21.49
N THR A 35 42.14 4.27 20.64
CA THR A 35 43.15 3.32 21.07
C THR A 35 44.53 3.84 20.71
N SER A 36 45.45 3.83 21.67
CA SER A 36 46.88 4.11 21.44
C SER A 36 47.57 3.03 20.59
N LYS A 37 46.84 1.97 20.20
CA LYS A 37 47.32 0.82 19.43
C LYS A 37 46.65 0.69 18.07
N MET A 38 46.12 1.78 17.52
CA MET A 38 45.39 1.73 16.24
C MET A 38 46.24 1.15 15.09
N ASP A 39 47.54 1.54 15.03
CA ASP A 39 48.42 1.02 13.97
C ASP A 39 48.70 -0.48 14.16
N LEU A 40 48.84 -0.96 15.39
CA LEU A 40 48.98 -2.37 15.67
C LEU A 40 47.70 -3.14 15.27
N LEU A 41 46.53 -2.55 15.46
CA LEU A 41 45.27 -3.16 15.03
C LEU A 41 45.14 -3.26 13.51
N LYS A 42 45.64 -2.25 12.78
CA LYS A 42 45.69 -2.29 11.30
C LYS A 42 46.54 -3.44 10.81
N ASP A 43 47.74 -3.59 11.33
CA ASP A 43 48.66 -4.67 10.97
C ASP A 43 48.12 -6.05 11.35
N GLN A 44 47.46 -6.14 12.51
CA GLN A 44 46.81 -7.38 12.93
C GLN A 44 45.62 -7.76 12.03
N VAL A 45 44.78 -6.81 11.59
CA VAL A 45 43.67 -7.07 10.69
C VAL A 45 44.17 -7.62 9.36
N GLU A 46 45.18 -6.99 8.76
CA GLU A 46 45.78 -7.47 7.51
C GLU A 46 46.36 -8.88 7.66
N THR A 47 47.09 -9.14 8.73
CA THR A 47 47.67 -10.45 9.03
C THR A 47 46.60 -11.51 9.18
N VAL A 48 45.53 -11.25 9.97
CA VAL A 48 44.41 -12.19 10.17
C VAL A 48 43.69 -12.48 8.87
N LEU A 49 43.48 -11.48 8.01
CA LEU A 49 42.84 -11.67 6.71
C LEU A 49 43.65 -12.61 5.79
N VAL A 50 44.97 -12.37 5.70
CA VAL A 50 45.89 -13.23 4.94
C VAL A 50 45.90 -14.66 5.49
N MET A 51 46.01 -14.83 6.81
CA MET A 51 45.95 -16.14 7.48
C MET A 51 44.62 -16.86 7.29
N SER A 52 43.52 -16.09 7.05
CA SER A 52 42.21 -16.63 6.74
C SER A 52 42.01 -16.98 5.24
N GLY A 53 43.06 -16.89 4.44
CA GLY A 53 43.05 -17.28 3.03
C GLY A 53 42.64 -16.19 2.04
N PHE A 54 42.42 -14.93 2.51
CA PHE A 54 42.12 -13.84 1.60
C PHE A 54 43.39 -13.29 0.93
N THR A 55 43.24 -12.86 -0.33
CA THR A 55 44.29 -12.06 -0.99
C THR A 55 44.06 -10.60 -0.67
N VAL A 56 45.07 -9.96 -0.03
CA VAL A 56 45.00 -8.55 0.36
C VAL A 56 45.91 -7.75 -0.52
N THR A 57 45.38 -6.67 -1.11
CA THR A 57 46.13 -5.65 -1.84
C THR A 57 45.84 -4.27 -1.25
N ASN A 58 46.78 -3.34 -1.45
CA ASN A 58 46.73 -2.02 -0.86
C ASN A 58 46.57 -0.93 -1.92
N ARG A 59 45.69 0.04 -1.69
CA ARG A 59 45.48 1.18 -2.59
C ARG A 59 45.32 2.49 -1.77
N MET A 60 45.95 3.53 -2.24
CA MET A 60 45.84 4.87 -1.58
C MET A 60 44.71 5.69 -2.17
N HIS A 61 43.89 6.33 -1.31
CA HIS A 61 42.91 7.34 -1.67
C HIS A 61 42.98 8.51 -0.68
N ASN A 62 43.27 9.70 -1.17
CA ASN A 62 43.39 10.93 -0.36
C ASN A 62 44.22 10.77 0.93
N GLY A 63 45.37 10.08 0.82
CA GLY A 63 46.28 9.83 1.93
C GLY A 63 45.87 8.73 2.91
N ILE A 64 44.77 8.04 2.65
CA ILE A 64 44.28 6.89 3.43
C ILE A 64 44.51 5.60 2.63
N ASN A 65 45.06 4.59 3.29
CA ASN A 65 45.22 3.26 2.72
C ASN A 65 43.87 2.50 2.74
N ILE A 66 43.47 1.93 1.59
CA ILE A 66 42.33 1.04 1.43
C ILE A 66 42.88 -0.36 1.22
N LEU A 67 42.52 -1.28 2.10
CA LEU A 67 42.76 -2.73 1.96
C LEU A 67 41.69 -3.32 1.05
N GLU A 68 42.10 -3.93 -0.05
CA GLU A 68 41.24 -4.65 -0.96
C GLU A 68 41.35 -6.15 -0.65
N MET A 69 40.37 -6.67 0.04
CA MET A 69 40.31 -8.08 0.46
C MET A 69 39.51 -8.89 -0.55
N ARG A 70 40.18 -9.76 -1.30
CA ARG A 70 39.56 -10.64 -2.28
C ARG A 70 39.29 -12.02 -1.67
N ASP A 71 38.04 -12.44 -1.71
CA ASP A 71 37.63 -13.79 -1.35
C ASP A 71 38.11 -14.79 -2.43
N PRO A 72 38.83 -15.86 -2.07
CA PRO A 72 39.34 -16.83 -3.04
C PRO A 72 38.24 -17.69 -3.69
N GLU A 73 37.10 -17.89 -3.01
CA GLU A 73 36.01 -18.74 -3.48
C GLU A 73 35.01 -17.95 -4.33
N THR A 74 34.46 -16.85 -3.78
CA THR A 74 33.44 -16.03 -4.46
C THR A 74 34.04 -15.02 -5.43
N ARG A 75 35.34 -14.69 -5.28
CA ARG A 75 36.06 -13.63 -5.98
C ARG A 75 35.57 -12.21 -5.69
N ASP A 76 34.63 -12.05 -4.75
CA ASP A 76 34.18 -10.75 -4.30
C ASP A 76 35.31 -9.99 -3.62
N ILE A 77 35.30 -8.67 -3.76
CA ILE A 77 36.28 -7.80 -3.10
C ILE A 77 35.56 -6.98 -2.05
N PHE A 78 36.00 -7.10 -0.79
CA PHE A 78 35.58 -6.24 0.29
C PHE A 78 36.66 -5.21 0.55
N TYR A 79 36.29 -3.92 0.55
CA TYR A 79 37.19 -2.79 0.75
C TYR A 79 37.12 -2.34 2.20
N ILE A 80 38.27 -2.18 2.84
CA ILE A 80 38.39 -1.73 4.24
C ILE A 80 39.34 -0.53 4.30
N ALA A 81 38.96 0.50 5.05
CA ALA A 81 39.82 1.61 5.36
C ALA A 81 39.73 1.99 6.84
N PHE A 82 40.83 2.47 7.41
CA PHE A 82 40.84 3.08 8.73
C PHE A 82 40.84 4.59 8.57
N VAL A 83 39.74 5.22 8.95
CA VAL A 83 39.55 6.68 8.85
C VAL A 83 39.43 7.23 10.28
N ASP A 84 40.46 7.92 10.77
CA ASP A 84 40.61 8.33 12.16
C ASP A 84 40.46 7.11 13.11
N ASN A 85 39.45 7.13 13.98
CA ASN A 85 39.15 6.04 14.91
C ASN A 85 38.08 5.08 14.41
N HIS A 86 37.75 5.11 13.10
CA HIS A 86 36.70 4.28 12.54
C HIS A 86 37.27 3.28 11.53
N LEU A 87 36.79 2.06 11.60
CA LEU A 87 36.95 1.10 10.51
C LEU A 87 35.75 1.26 9.58
N VAL A 88 36.03 1.49 8.29
CA VAL A 88 35.01 1.66 7.25
C VAL A 88 35.10 0.50 6.27
N GLY A 89 33.98 -0.11 5.88
CA GLY A 89 33.99 -1.26 4.98
C GLY A 89 32.77 -1.34 4.05
N SER A 90 33.00 -1.83 2.81
CA SER A 90 31.94 -2.05 1.80
C SER A 90 32.43 -2.98 0.70
N TYR A 91 31.52 -3.66 -0.01
CA TYR A 91 31.83 -4.33 -1.28
C TYR A 91 31.95 -3.35 -2.47
N THR A 92 31.58 -2.07 -2.28
CA THR A 92 31.70 -1.04 -3.32
C THR A 92 32.79 -0.04 -2.92
N SER A 93 33.93 -0.03 -3.66
CA SER A 93 35.08 0.86 -3.37
C SER A 93 34.68 2.33 -3.25
N GLY A 94 33.79 2.81 -4.15
CA GLY A 94 33.33 4.20 -4.17
C GLY A 94 32.59 4.64 -2.89
N LEU A 95 31.99 3.72 -2.12
CA LEU A 95 31.38 4.03 -0.82
C LEU A 95 32.47 4.29 0.23
N VAL A 96 33.53 3.47 0.25
CA VAL A 96 34.69 3.68 1.14
C VAL A 96 35.42 4.97 0.80
N GLU A 97 35.67 5.25 -0.49
CA GLU A 97 36.25 6.49 -0.98
C GLU A 97 35.43 7.72 -0.58
N SER A 98 34.09 7.64 -0.76
CA SER A 98 33.16 8.71 -0.34
C SER A 98 33.18 8.94 1.17
N ALA A 99 33.33 7.90 1.98
CA ALA A 99 33.46 8.01 3.43
C ALA A 99 34.77 8.73 3.80
N ILE A 100 35.90 8.40 3.15
CA ILE A 100 37.19 9.07 3.31
C ILE A 100 37.06 10.55 2.95
N ASP A 101 36.45 10.87 1.80
CA ASP A 101 36.28 12.25 1.31
C ASP A 101 35.33 13.06 2.21
N SER A 102 34.42 12.42 2.90
CA SER A 102 33.46 13.05 3.82
C SER A 102 34.03 13.35 5.20
N ARG A 103 35.23 12.87 5.51
CA ARG A 103 35.92 13.04 6.81
C ARG A 103 35.89 14.46 7.34
N ASN A 104 36.20 15.43 6.48
CA ASN A 104 36.27 16.86 6.82
C ASN A 104 35.06 17.66 6.35
N LYS A 105 34.01 17.00 5.84
CA LYS A 105 32.81 17.61 5.28
C LYS A 105 31.57 16.83 5.71
N PRO A 106 31.27 16.77 7.02
CA PRO A 106 30.07 16.05 7.49
C PRO A 106 28.83 16.68 6.88
N LYS A 107 27.91 15.85 6.36
CA LYS A 107 26.66 16.29 5.72
C LYS A 107 25.45 16.03 6.58
N ILE A 108 25.23 14.79 6.97
CA ILE A 108 24.03 14.37 7.71
C ILE A 108 24.01 14.92 9.14
N GLY A 109 25.15 14.97 9.80
CA GLY A 109 25.28 15.52 11.17
C GLY A 109 25.05 17.02 11.29
N LEU A 110 24.98 17.74 10.15
CA LEU A 110 24.64 19.18 10.09
C LEU A 110 23.24 19.43 9.53
N ASP A 111 22.54 18.39 9.09
CA ASP A 111 21.15 18.51 8.60
C ASP A 111 20.20 18.70 9.79
N GLN A 112 19.58 19.88 9.86
CA GLN A 112 18.68 20.23 10.96
C GLN A 112 17.49 19.26 11.06
N SER A 113 16.96 18.79 9.92
CA SER A 113 15.86 17.83 9.91
C SER A 113 16.27 16.47 10.48
N PHE A 114 17.51 16.05 10.23
CA PHE A 114 18.07 14.84 10.83
C PHE A 114 18.25 15.01 12.34
N ILE A 115 18.86 16.13 12.78
CA ILE A 115 19.08 16.44 14.19
C ILE A 115 17.75 16.50 14.97
N GLU A 116 16.74 17.16 14.40
CA GLU A 116 15.40 17.21 14.99
C GLU A 116 14.78 15.80 15.10
N THR A 117 14.91 14.98 14.05
CA THR A 117 14.42 13.60 14.06
C THR A 117 15.13 12.74 15.10
N GLU A 118 16.45 12.86 15.20
CA GLU A 118 17.25 12.12 16.18
C GLU A 118 16.82 12.42 17.62
N LYS A 119 16.53 13.69 17.93
CA LYS A 119 16.06 14.10 19.26
C LYS A 119 14.71 13.48 19.64
N LEU A 120 13.85 13.18 18.66
CA LEU A 120 12.55 12.54 18.89
C LEU A 120 12.68 11.04 19.18
N VAL A 121 13.80 10.41 18.78
CA VAL A 121 14.03 8.97 18.94
C VAL A 121 14.77 8.70 20.25
N SER A 122 14.05 8.78 21.36
CA SER A 122 14.58 8.52 22.71
C SER A 122 14.40 7.06 23.18
N GLY A 123 13.82 6.20 22.37
CA GLY A 123 13.53 4.81 22.70
C GLY A 123 14.79 3.95 22.80
N LYS A 124 14.72 2.93 23.69
CA LYS A 124 15.75 1.88 23.76
C LYS A 124 15.30 0.73 22.87
N GLY A 125 16.13 0.36 21.89
CA GLY A 125 15.88 -0.75 20.98
C GLY A 125 17.17 -1.49 20.66
N LEU A 126 17.05 -2.63 20.04
CA LEU A 126 18.20 -3.42 19.55
C LEU A 126 18.99 -2.63 18.49
N VAL A 127 18.28 -1.93 17.61
CA VAL A 127 18.85 -1.11 16.53
C VAL A 127 18.06 0.18 16.42
N ARG A 128 18.76 1.31 16.21
CA ARG A 128 18.16 2.56 15.74
C ARG A 128 18.22 2.61 14.21
N VAL A 129 17.11 2.94 13.57
CA VAL A 129 16.99 3.02 12.12
C VAL A 129 16.60 4.45 11.72
N PHE A 130 17.34 5.03 10.79
CA PHE A 130 17.01 6.34 10.21
C PHE A 130 16.72 6.19 8.73
N ILE A 131 15.59 6.72 8.28
CA ILE A 131 15.17 6.68 6.89
C ILE A 131 15.19 8.10 6.32
N ASN A 132 16.02 8.31 5.30
CA ASN A 132 15.98 9.54 4.51
C ASN A 132 14.95 9.39 3.40
N TYR A 133 13.79 10.01 3.57
CA TYR A 133 12.69 9.88 2.60
C TYR A 133 13.05 10.37 1.19
N ALA A 134 13.92 11.36 1.05
CA ALA A 134 14.37 11.83 -0.26
C ALA A 134 15.09 10.73 -1.08
N ARG A 135 15.55 9.66 -0.44
CA ARG A 135 16.25 8.53 -1.08
C ARG A 135 15.38 7.31 -1.29
N VAL A 136 14.22 7.23 -0.63
CA VAL A 136 13.31 6.08 -0.69
C VAL A 136 12.85 5.76 -2.12
N PRO A 137 12.40 6.71 -2.98
CA PRO A 137 11.98 6.38 -4.34
C PRO A 137 13.09 5.75 -5.18
N GLN A 138 14.33 6.27 -5.03
CA GLN A 138 15.49 5.73 -5.74
C GLN A 138 15.85 4.33 -5.25
N PHE A 139 15.76 4.07 -3.95
CA PHE A 139 16.03 2.75 -3.37
C PHE A 139 14.96 1.75 -3.78
N MET A 140 13.69 2.12 -3.66
CA MET A 140 12.56 1.26 -4.05
C MET A 140 12.54 0.92 -5.54
N SER A 141 13.11 1.77 -6.41
CA SER A 141 13.22 1.48 -7.85
C SER A 141 14.13 0.29 -8.18
N ILE A 142 14.88 -0.25 -7.21
CA ILE A 142 15.65 -1.49 -7.36
C ILE A 142 14.70 -2.69 -7.44
N TYR A 143 13.59 -2.64 -6.72
CA TYR A 143 12.67 -3.75 -6.50
C TYR A 143 11.40 -3.66 -7.35
N LEU A 144 10.87 -2.45 -7.53
CA LEU A 144 9.59 -2.22 -8.19
C LEU A 144 9.71 -2.30 -9.71
N GLY A 145 8.66 -2.83 -10.36
CA GLY A 145 8.52 -2.86 -11.82
C GLY A 145 8.19 -1.51 -12.43
N ALA A 146 7.55 -0.62 -11.67
CA ALA A 146 7.18 0.73 -12.08
C ALA A 146 7.27 1.72 -10.91
N ARG A 147 7.29 3.00 -11.26
CA ARG A 147 7.24 4.09 -10.27
C ARG A 147 5.92 4.05 -9.51
N ASN A 148 5.99 4.18 -8.18
CA ASN A 148 4.82 4.19 -7.31
C ASN A 148 4.55 5.62 -6.82
N GLU A 149 3.43 6.21 -7.24
CA GLU A 149 3.06 7.60 -6.91
C GLU A 149 2.82 7.83 -5.41
N TYR A 150 2.41 6.82 -4.66
CA TYR A 150 2.22 6.95 -3.21
C TYR A 150 3.56 7.04 -2.48
N ILE A 151 4.55 6.24 -2.91
CA ILE A 151 5.92 6.34 -2.40
C ILE A 151 6.47 7.74 -2.67
N ASP A 152 6.26 8.26 -3.88
CA ASP A 152 6.70 9.61 -4.24
C ASP A 152 5.99 10.67 -3.41
N LEU A 153 4.67 10.59 -3.23
CA LEU A 153 3.88 11.52 -2.45
C LEU A 153 4.41 11.66 -1.01
N PHE A 154 4.56 10.51 -0.32
CA PHE A 154 5.06 10.52 1.05
C PHE A 154 6.55 10.89 1.13
N SER A 155 7.39 10.38 0.24
CA SER A 155 8.83 10.68 0.23
C SER A 155 9.12 12.14 -0.06
N ASN A 156 8.33 12.78 -0.90
CA ASN A 156 8.46 14.20 -1.17
C ASN A 156 7.93 15.08 -0.02
N SER A 157 7.04 14.55 0.80
CA SER A 157 6.40 15.26 1.90
C SER A 157 7.12 15.12 3.24
N MET A 158 7.93 14.07 3.42
CA MET A 158 8.60 13.78 4.69
C MET A 158 10.11 14.04 4.60
N ASN A 159 10.73 14.40 5.74
CA ASN A 159 12.18 14.61 5.85
C ASN A 159 12.90 13.30 6.20
N PHE A 160 12.94 12.97 7.48
CA PHE A 160 13.52 11.75 8.02
C PHE A 160 12.52 11.04 8.91
N ALA A 161 12.62 9.71 8.96
CA ALA A 161 12.10 8.94 10.07
C ALA A 161 13.25 8.48 10.95
N GLY A 162 13.06 8.53 12.27
CA GLY A 162 13.93 7.95 13.26
C GLY A 162 13.14 6.90 14.04
N LEU A 163 13.62 5.67 14.04
CA LEU A 163 12.92 4.50 14.52
C LEU A 163 13.85 3.67 15.40
N TYR A 164 13.30 2.84 16.25
CA TYR A 164 14.03 1.79 16.96
C TYR A 164 13.33 0.45 16.76
N LEU A 165 14.15 -0.57 16.53
CA LEU A 165 13.74 -1.94 16.31
C LEU A 165 13.81 -2.72 17.62
N ASN A 166 12.74 -3.45 17.94
CA ASN A 166 12.70 -4.48 18.95
C ASN A 166 12.23 -5.79 18.34
N THR A 167 12.68 -6.89 18.89
CA THR A 167 12.26 -8.25 18.48
C THR A 167 11.99 -9.10 19.71
N ASP A 168 11.02 -9.96 19.59
CA ASP A 168 10.83 -11.11 20.48
C ASP A 168 10.70 -12.41 19.64
N LYS A 169 10.26 -13.50 20.25
CA LYS A 169 10.18 -14.80 19.56
C LYS A 169 9.09 -14.85 18.48
N GLU A 170 8.08 -14.00 18.57
CA GLU A 170 6.86 -14.08 17.78
C GLU A 170 6.66 -12.87 16.87
N ARG A 171 7.51 -11.82 16.99
CA ARG A 171 7.34 -10.59 16.21
C ARG A 171 8.58 -9.73 16.12
N MET A 172 8.56 -8.86 15.13
CA MET A 172 9.45 -7.72 14.98
C MET A 172 8.62 -6.43 15.06
N GLU A 173 9.04 -5.51 15.92
CA GLU A 173 8.39 -4.22 16.11
C GLU A 173 9.35 -3.08 15.84
N VAL A 174 8.91 -2.11 15.02
CA VAL A 174 9.66 -0.88 14.72
C VAL A 174 8.80 0.32 15.13
N LYS A 175 9.31 1.15 16.05
CA LYS A 175 8.60 2.33 16.57
C LYS A 175 9.44 3.58 16.45
N GLY A 176 8.79 4.73 16.28
CA GLY A 176 9.46 6.03 16.33
C GLY A 176 8.63 7.15 15.75
N TYR A 177 9.32 8.09 15.12
CA TYR A 177 8.72 9.32 14.62
C TYR A 177 9.24 9.68 13.25
N THR A 178 8.41 10.45 12.54
CA THR A 178 8.80 11.09 11.28
C THR A 178 8.43 12.57 11.32
N LEU A 179 9.17 13.38 10.57
CA LEU A 179 8.93 14.82 10.45
C LEU A 179 8.46 15.16 9.04
N ARG A 180 7.39 15.94 8.95
CA ARG A 180 6.87 16.51 7.72
C ARG A 180 7.72 17.71 7.28
N LYS A 181 7.95 17.86 5.96
CA LYS A 181 8.52 19.06 5.36
C LYS A 181 7.54 20.23 5.43
N ASP A 182 8.04 21.44 5.52
CA ASP A 182 7.19 22.64 5.40
C ASP A 182 6.59 22.74 3.99
N SER A 183 7.31 22.26 2.96
CA SER A 183 6.88 22.17 1.55
C SER A 183 6.15 20.86 1.21
N ALA A 184 5.60 20.15 2.21
CA ALA A 184 4.88 18.90 1.99
C ALA A 184 3.64 19.09 1.10
N ASP A 185 3.24 18.02 0.41
CA ASP A 185 2.00 18.00 -0.34
C ASP A 185 0.81 18.41 0.55
N PRO A 186 -0.10 19.27 0.05
CA PRO A 186 -1.25 19.75 0.81
C PRO A 186 -2.12 18.62 1.38
N TYR A 187 -2.26 17.50 0.66
CA TYR A 187 -3.01 16.34 1.12
C TYR A 187 -2.35 15.69 2.35
N VAL A 188 -1.03 15.47 2.31
CA VAL A 188 -0.28 14.90 3.44
C VAL A 188 -0.32 15.86 4.64
N THR A 189 -0.21 17.16 4.39
CA THR A 189 -0.34 18.20 5.43
C THR A 189 -1.71 18.13 6.11
N ALA A 190 -2.79 18.13 5.35
CA ALA A 190 -4.15 18.04 5.86
C ALA A 190 -4.37 16.73 6.64
N LEU A 191 -3.87 15.60 6.12
CA LEU A 191 -3.99 14.31 6.75
C LEU A 191 -3.36 14.28 8.15
N LEU A 192 -2.14 14.79 8.29
CA LEU A 192 -1.44 14.82 9.58
C LEU A 192 -2.01 15.83 10.57
N ASN A 193 -2.68 16.89 10.08
CA ASN A 193 -3.34 17.90 10.91
C ASN A 193 -4.76 17.50 11.34
N SER A 194 -5.39 16.54 10.65
CA SER A 194 -6.83 16.23 10.85
C SER A 194 -7.11 15.27 12.00
N GLY A 195 -6.08 14.88 12.76
CA GLY A 195 -6.19 14.02 13.92
C GLY A 195 -6.30 12.55 13.57
N LYS A 196 -7.12 11.81 14.34
CA LYS A 196 -7.25 10.34 14.23
C LYS A 196 -8.68 9.92 14.53
N HIS A 197 -9.06 8.73 14.05
CA HIS A 197 -10.37 8.13 14.32
C HIS A 197 -10.23 6.71 14.86
N LYS A 198 -11.22 6.24 15.61
CA LYS A 198 -11.29 4.86 16.07
C LYS A 198 -11.60 3.93 14.89
N MET A 199 -10.80 2.88 14.75
CA MET A 199 -10.97 1.86 13.71
C MET A 199 -12.06 0.87 14.11
N LYS A 200 -13.07 0.70 13.28
CA LYS A 200 -14.18 -0.25 13.45
C LYS A 200 -14.56 -0.98 12.16
N ALA A 201 -14.06 -0.54 11.01
CA ALA A 201 -14.43 -1.11 9.73
C ALA A 201 -14.15 -2.63 9.64
N HIS A 202 -13.16 -3.15 10.37
CA HIS A 202 -12.88 -4.59 10.43
C HIS A 202 -14.07 -5.43 10.93
N GLU A 203 -15.06 -4.80 11.59
CA GLU A 203 -16.29 -5.46 12.03
C GLU A 203 -17.19 -5.87 10.86
N ILE A 204 -17.04 -5.21 9.68
CA ILE A 204 -17.82 -5.49 8.47
C ILE A 204 -16.96 -5.94 7.27
N LEU A 205 -15.63 -5.78 7.33
CA LEU A 205 -14.76 -6.12 6.21
C LEU A 205 -14.64 -7.63 6.03
N SER A 206 -14.53 -8.07 4.77
CA SER A 206 -14.41 -9.47 4.37
C SER A 206 -13.20 -10.17 5.00
N GLY A 207 -13.36 -11.41 5.42
CA GLY A 207 -12.27 -12.31 5.83
C GLY A 207 -11.27 -12.61 4.71
N ARG A 208 -11.63 -12.40 3.43
CA ARG A 208 -10.74 -12.51 2.26
C ARG A 208 -9.79 -11.30 2.10
N THR A 209 -9.86 -10.31 2.99
CA THR A 209 -9.03 -9.10 2.92
C THR A 209 -7.55 -9.44 2.94
N ALA A 210 -6.84 -9.09 1.86
CA ALA A 210 -5.40 -9.22 1.72
C ALA A 210 -4.65 -7.94 2.14
N LEU A 211 -5.22 -6.77 1.82
CA LEU A 211 -4.70 -5.46 2.19
C LEU A 211 -5.83 -4.59 2.74
N TYR A 212 -5.63 -3.98 3.91
CA TYR A 212 -6.56 -3.03 4.50
C TYR A 212 -5.84 -1.74 4.87
N THR A 213 -6.35 -0.63 4.36
CA THR A 213 -5.91 0.72 4.71
C THR A 213 -7.05 1.45 5.41
N ASN A 214 -6.82 1.92 6.62
CA ASN A 214 -7.76 2.81 7.31
C ASN A 214 -7.20 4.23 7.37
N ILE A 215 -8.04 5.21 7.02
CA ILE A 215 -7.72 6.64 7.13
C ILE A 215 -8.71 7.24 8.13
N GLY A 216 -8.17 7.83 9.19
CA GLY A 216 -8.96 8.38 10.28
C GLY A 216 -8.83 9.89 10.40
N PHE A 217 -9.96 10.59 10.50
CA PHE A 217 -10.05 12.02 10.77
C PHE A 217 -10.91 12.27 12.00
N ASN A 218 -10.63 13.33 12.74
CA ASN A 218 -11.57 13.78 13.77
C ASN A 218 -12.91 14.18 13.16
N ASN A 219 -12.86 14.87 12.00
CA ASN A 219 -14.03 15.30 11.24
C ASN A 219 -13.65 15.51 9.77
N PRO A 220 -14.36 14.90 8.80
CA PRO A 220 -14.09 15.08 7.36
C PRO A 220 -14.18 16.53 6.88
N VAL A 221 -15.09 17.33 7.43
CA VAL A 221 -15.20 18.77 7.09
C VAL A 221 -13.93 19.52 7.52
N THR A 222 -13.39 19.21 8.69
CA THR A 222 -12.13 19.80 9.15
C THR A 222 -10.98 19.38 8.26
N PHE A 223 -10.92 18.11 7.84
CA PHE A 223 -9.90 17.65 6.89
C PHE A 223 -9.94 18.45 5.58
N VAL A 224 -11.12 18.66 4.99
CA VAL A 224 -11.25 19.42 3.73
C VAL A 224 -10.82 20.88 3.94
N LYS A 225 -11.16 21.51 5.08
CA LYS A 225 -10.69 22.86 5.42
C LYS A 225 -9.17 22.94 5.57
N GLU A 226 -8.56 21.98 6.23
CA GLU A 226 -7.09 21.89 6.34
C GLU A 226 -6.45 21.70 4.95
N LEU A 227 -7.05 20.88 4.07
CA LEU A 227 -6.60 20.68 2.70
C LEU A 227 -6.69 21.98 1.89
N GLU A 228 -7.80 22.70 1.95
CA GLU A 228 -7.98 24.00 1.30
C GLU A 228 -6.97 25.03 1.79
N ASN A 229 -6.77 25.09 3.11
CA ASN A 229 -5.79 25.99 3.72
C ASN A 229 -4.36 25.65 3.23
N ALA A 230 -3.97 24.37 3.28
CA ALA A 230 -2.66 23.94 2.81
C ALA A 230 -2.42 24.24 1.32
N MET A 231 -3.45 24.04 0.46
CA MET A 231 -3.38 24.42 -0.95
C MET A 231 -3.20 25.93 -1.12
N SER A 232 -3.99 26.73 -0.40
CA SER A 232 -3.96 28.20 -0.52
C SER A 232 -2.60 28.80 -0.15
N VAL A 233 -1.93 28.21 0.85
CA VAL A 233 -0.62 28.65 1.34
C VAL A 233 0.52 28.19 0.43
N HIS A 234 0.50 26.92 -0.02
CA HIS A 234 1.64 26.30 -0.68
C HIS A 234 1.49 26.19 -2.20
N ASN A 235 0.27 26.22 -2.75
CA ASN A 235 0.02 26.08 -4.18
C ASN A 235 -1.29 26.75 -4.61
N LYS A 236 -1.25 28.06 -4.79
CA LYS A 236 -2.44 28.85 -5.16
C LYS A 236 -3.11 28.36 -6.46
N GLN A 237 -2.34 27.94 -7.45
CA GLN A 237 -2.90 27.42 -8.70
C GLN A 237 -3.70 26.15 -8.49
N LEU A 238 -3.21 25.24 -7.63
CA LEU A 238 -3.93 24.03 -7.24
C LEU A 238 -5.21 24.39 -6.46
N TYR A 239 -5.14 25.35 -5.54
CA TYR A 239 -6.30 25.85 -4.81
C TYR A 239 -7.38 26.41 -5.73
N ASP A 240 -7.00 27.28 -6.67
CA ASP A 240 -7.94 27.89 -7.62
C ASP A 240 -8.60 26.84 -8.53
N SER A 241 -7.82 25.85 -8.98
CA SER A 241 -8.30 24.70 -9.76
C SER A 241 -9.28 23.81 -8.95
N TYR A 242 -8.94 23.54 -7.69
CA TYR A 242 -9.79 22.78 -6.77
C TYR A 242 -11.13 23.50 -6.54
N GLN A 243 -11.10 24.78 -6.20
CA GLN A 243 -12.31 25.59 -5.96
C GLN A 243 -13.18 25.69 -7.23
N SER A 244 -12.57 25.85 -8.41
CA SER A 244 -13.28 25.84 -9.69
C SER A 244 -13.97 24.50 -9.95
N SER A 245 -13.29 23.39 -9.69
CA SER A 245 -13.85 22.04 -9.88
C SER A 245 -15.00 21.77 -8.90
N ARG A 246 -14.84 22.16 -7.63
CA ARG A 246 -15.89 22.07 -6.62
C ARG A 246 -17.14 22.87 -7.02
N LYS A 247 -16.98 24.13 -7.37
CA LYS A 247 -18.09 24.99 -7.83
C LYS A 247 -18.81 24.44 -9.06
N LYS A 248 -18.06 23.85 -10.02
CA LYS A 248 -18.66 23.21 -11.20
C LYS A 248 -19.54 22.02 -10.82
N ILE A 249 -19.07 21.15 -9.92
CA ILE A 249 -19.83 19.99 -9.46
C ILE A 249 -21.06 20.44 -8.66
N GLU A 250 -20.88 21.34 -7.69
CA GLU A 250 -21.98 21.87 -6.89
C GLU A 250 -23.04 22.58 -7.75
N GLY A 251 -22.61 23.39 -8.72
CA GLY A 251 -23.52 24.08 -9.65
C GLY A 251 -24.19 23.14 -10.66
N LEU A 252 -23.46 22.15 -11.20
CA LEU A 252 -24.02 21.19 -12.15
C LEU A 252 -25.14 20.35 -11.53
N PHE A 253 -24.95 19.89 -10.32
CA PHE A 253 -25.91 19.01 -9.64
C PHE A 253 -26.80 19.73 -8.62
N GLU A 254 -26.62 21.04 -8.40
CA GLU A 254 -27.33 21.83 -7.38
C GLU A 254 -27.25 21.19 -5.99
N ILE A 255 -26.06 20.73 -5.60
CA ILE A 255 -25.77 20.13 -4.30
C ILE A 255 -24.71 20.95 -3.59
N SER A 256 -24.74 20.95 -2.26
CA SER A 256 -23.62 21.33 -1.42
C SER A 256 -22.85 20.09 -1.04
N LEU A 257 -21.58 20.01 -1.44
CA LEU A 257 -20.75 18.87 -1.12
C LEU A 257 -20.50 18.74 0.38
N GLU A 258 -20.39 19.87 1.10
CA GLU A 258 -20.26 19.87 2.55
C GLU A 258 -21.52 19.35 3.24
N GLU A 259 -22.70 19.86 2.85
CA GLU A 259 -23.96 19.49 3.49
C GLU A 259 -24.48 18.12 3.06
N ASN A 260 -24.35 17.77 1.77
CA ASN A 260 -24.96 16.56 1.23
C ASN A 260 -24.02 15.34 1.21
N PHE A 261 -22.68 15.57 1.32
CA PHE A 261 -21.74 14.45 1.28
C PHE A 261 -20.89 14.37 2.56
N LEU A 262 -20.18 15.43 2.97
CA LEU A 262 -19.28 15.34 4.12
C LEU A 262 -20.01 15.32 5.47
N SER A 263 -21.22 15.90 5.56
CA SER A 263 -21.95 16.07 6.83
C SER A 263 -22.27 14.76 7.55
N TRP A 264 -22.64 13.71 6.81
CA TRP A 264 -23.02 12.43 7.38
C TRP A 264 -21.83 11.52 7.71
N MET A 265 -20.65 11.79 7.20
CA MET A 265 -19.45 10.95 7.44
C MET A 265 -18.94 11.14 8.87
N SER A 266 -18.50 10.03 9.49
CA SER A 266 -17.96 10.06 10.86
C SER A 266 -16.47 10.40 10.90
N GLY A 267 -15.71 10.07 9.86
CA GLY A 267 -14.26 10.28 9.79
C GLY A 267 -13.45 9.00 9.71
N GLU A 268 -14.07 7.85 9.56
CA GLU A 268 -13.41 6.57 9.26
C GLU A 268 -13.63 6.18 7.81
N PHE A 269 -12.52 5.93 7.10
CA PHE A 269 -12.49 5.50 5.71
C PHE A 269 -11.62 4.24 5.61
N ALA A 270 -12.21 3.14 5.20
CA ALA A 270 -11.54 1.87 5.03
C ALA A 270 -11.44 1.50 3.54
N ILE A 271 -10.24 1.30 3.06
CA ILE A 271 -9.99 0.80 1.70
C ILE A 271 -9.42 -0.60 1.84
N THR A 272 -10.04 -1.58 1.18
CA THR A 272 -9.54 -2.96 1.16
C THR A 272 -9.31 -3.46 -0.23
N GLN A 273 -8.30 -4.30 -0.36
CA GLN A 273 -8.08 -5.16 -1.50
C GLN A 273 -8.16 -6.60 -1.00
N SER A 274 -9.14 -7.34 -1.52
CA SER A 274 -9.42 -8.70 -1.10
C SER A 274 -9.03 -9.69 -2.20
N GLU A 275 -8.87 -10.95 -1.86
CA GLU A 275 -8.81 -12.03 -2.84
C GLU A 275 -10.06 -12.02 -3.72
N PRO A 276 -10.01 -12.63 -4.93
CA PRO A 276 -11.19 -12.77 -5.77
C PRO A 276 -12.36 -13.41 -5.02
N GLY A 277 -13.56 -12.90 -5.25
CA GLY A 277 -14.80 -13.44 -4.68
C GLY A 277 -15.56 -14.29 -5.67
N LEU A 278 -16.85 -14.50 -5.37
CA LEU A 278 -17.75 -15.42 -6.08
C LEU A 278 -17.85 -15.22 -7.60
N LEU A 279 -17.66 -14.01 -8.09
CA LEU A 279 -17.97 -13.62 -9.46
C LEU A 279 -16.77 -13.11 -10.26
N GLY A 280 -15.57 -13.28 -9.77
CA GLY A 280 -14.40 -12.70 -10.44
C GLY A 280 -13.09 -13.42 -10.14
N HIS A 281 -12.12 -13.23 -11.04
CA HIS A 281 -10.76 -13.75 -10.89
C HIS A 281 -9.77 -12.66 -10.45
N ASP A 282 -10.23 -11.40 -10.43
CA ASP A 282 -9.41 -10.25 -10.04
C ASP A 282 -9.58 -9.93 -8.56
N PRO A 283 -8.54 -9.37 -7.92
CA PRO A 283 -8.67 -8.80 -6.59
C PRO A 283 -9.78 -7.76 -6.51
N GLU A 284 -10.53 -7.78 -5.43
CA GLU A 284 -11.68 -6.90 -5.20
C GLU A 284 -11.29 -5.67 -4.41
N LEU A 285 -11.70 -4.49 -4.88
CA LEU A 285 -11.43 -3.21 -4.24
C LEU A 285 -12.71 -2.64 -3.63
N ILE A 286 -12.69 -2.41 -2.33
CA ILE A 286 -13.81 -1.85 -1.56
C ILE A 286 -13.35 -0.57 -0.83
N LEU A 287 -14.25 0.42 -0.80
CA LEU A 287 -14.15 1.59 0.08
C LEU A 287 -15.36 1.60 0.99
N ALA A 288 -15.16 1.49 2.29
CA ALA A 288 -16.21 1.64 3.29
C ALA A 288 -16.04 2.98 4.03
N ILE A 289 -17.07 3.81 4.01
CA ILE A 289 -17.10 5.11 4.71
C ILE A 289 -18.11 5.01 5.84
N ARG A 290 -17.65 5.22 7.07
CA ARG A 290 -18.54 5.18 8.21
C ARG A 290 -19.41 6.43 8.29
N ALA A 291 -20.70 6.21 8.53
CA ALA A 291 -21.68 7.26 8.75
C ALA A 291 -21.83 7.57 10.26
N LYS A 292 -22.12 8.81 10.59
CA LYS A 292 -22.60 9.22 11.93
C LYS A 292 -24.02 8.68 12.18
N SER A 293 -24.81 8.64 11.11
CA SER A 293 -26.17 8.12 11.04
C SER A 293 -26.39 7.55 9.64
N ILE A 294 -26.65 6.26 9.54
CA ILE A 294 -26.91 5.60 8.25
C ILE A 294 -28.20 6.13 7.60
N LYS A 295 -29.19 6.54 8.41
CA LYS A 295 -30.43 7.16 7.91
C LYS A 295 -30.14 8.49 7.21
N ASP A 296 -29.25 9.32 7.77
CA ASP A 296 -28.88 10.61 7.15
C ASP A 296 -28.00 10.38 5.91
N ALA A 297 -27.12 9.37 5.94
CA ALA A 297 -26.35 8.98 4.76
C ALA A 297 -27.28 8.55 3.61
N ARG A 298 -28.27 7.67 3.85
CA ARG A 298 -29.28 7.28 2.84
C ARG A 298 -30.01 8.50 2.27
N LYS A 299 -30.57 9.34 3.12
CA LYS A 299 -31.31 10.54 2.70
C LYS A 299 -30.48 11.45 1.79
N ASN A 300 -29.22 11.67 2.15
CA ASN A 300 -28.33 12.53 1.38
C ASN A 300 -27.87 11.87 0.06
N MET A 301 -27.56 10.57 0.07
CA MET A 301 -27.20 9.83 -1.14
C MET A 301 -28.38 9.77 -2.14
N GLU A 302 -29.61 9.52 -1.68
CA GLU A 302 -30.83 9.57 -2.50
C GLU A 302 -31.07 10.98 -3.10
N LEU A 303 -30.81 12.05 -2.31
CA LEU A 303 -30.87 13.42 -2.81
C LEU A 303 -29.88 13.65 -3.95
N ILE A 304 -28.62 13.24 -3.75
CA ILE A 304 -27.55 13.34 -4.75
C ILE A 304 -27.95 12.59 -6.02
N GLU A 305 -28.41 11.35 -5.90
CA GLU A 305 -28.90 10.56 -7.03
C GLU A 305 -30.04 11.24 -7.79
N LYS A 306 -31.06 11.71 -7.06
CA LYS A 306 -32.20 12.41 -7.67
C LYS A 306 -31.76 13.63 -8.47
N LYS A 307 -30.77 14.37 -7.95
CA LYS A 307 -30.22 15.56 -8.62
C LYS A 307 -29.41 15.17 -9.87
N ILE A 308 -28.60 14.11 -9.79
CA ILE A 308 -27.84 13.56 -10.93
C ILE A 308 -28.81 13.05 -12.01
N LYS A 309 -29.85 12.26 -11.64
CA LYS A 309 -30.88 11.76 -12.56
C LYS A 309 -31.56 12.87 -13.36
N ARG A 310 -31.83 14.00 -12.73
CA ARG A 310 -32.52 15.15 -13.40
C ARG A 310 -31.66 15.88 -14.43
N ARG A 311 -30.31 15.80 -14.30
CA ARG A 311 -29.39 16.64 -15.07
C ARG A 311 -28.42 15.85 -15.95
N SER A 312 -28.39 14.56 -15.81
CA SER A 312 -27.58 13.66 -16.63
C SER A 312 -28.46 12.63 -17.32
N PRO A 313 -28.21 12.28 -18.58
CA PRO A 313 -28.89 11.17 -19.27
C PRO A 313 -28.52 9.80 -18.67
N VAL A 314 -27.73 9.76 -17.61
CA VAL A 314 -27.26 8.55 -16.94
C VAL A 314 -28.44 7.81 -16.33
N LYS A 315 -28.65 6.57 -16.77
CA LYS A 315 -29.61 5.64 -16.14
C LYS A 315 -28.97 5.13 -14.86
N ILE A 316 -29.45 5.62 -13.70
CA ILE A 316 -29.13 5.01 -12.42
C ILE A 316 -29.93 3.71 -12.35
N LYS A 317 -29.23 2.59 -12.17
CA LYS A 317 -29.84 1.28 -11.98
C LYS A 317 -29.64 0.86 -10.52
N THR A 318 -30.70 0.38 -9.92
CA THR A 318 -30.70 -0.24 -8.59
C THR A 318 -30.95 -1.73 -8.78
N ALA A 319 -30.20 -2.58 -8.15
CA ALA A 319 -30.43 -4.01 -8.08
C ALA A 319 -30.51 -4.44 -6.61
N ASN A 320 -31.38 -5.40 -6.32
CA ASN A 320 -31.47 -5.99 -4.99
C ASN A 320 -30.73 -7.34 -4.98
N TYR A 321 -29.96 -7.56 -3.93
CA TYR A 321 -29.34 -8.84 -3.65
C TYR A 321 -29.53 -9.16 -2.17
N LYS A 322 -30.27 -10.24 -1.88
CA LYS A 322 -30.77 -10.53 -0.52
C LYS A 322 -31.49 -9.27 0.01
N ASP A 323 -31.18 -8.83 1.21
CA ASP A 323 -31.77 -7.63 1.83
C ASP A 323 -30.99 -6.33 1.49
N PHE A 324 -30.03 -6.38 0.56
CA PHE A 324 -29.16 -5.26 0.23
C PHE A 324 -29.49 -4.66 -1.12
N GLU A 325 -29.64 -3.35 -1.14
CA GLU A 325 -29.83 -2.55 -2.33
C GLU A 325 -28.47 -2.10 -2.88
N ILE A 326 -28.15 -2.46 -4.13
CA ILE A 326 -26.93 -2.05 -4.82
C ILE A 326 -27.26 -0.94 -5.80
N ASN A 327 -26.73 0.22 -5.54
CA ASN A 327 -26.94 1.45 -6.29
C ASN A 327 -25.70 1.81 -7.11
N TYR A 328 -25.91 2.46 -8.25
CA TYR A 328 -24.84 2.98 -9.10
C TYR A 328 -24.87 4.50 -9.19
N VAL A 329 -23.74 5.14 -8.96
CA VAL A 329 -23.59 6.60 -9.08
C VAL A 329 -22.45 6.94 -10.02
N GLU A 330 -22.78 7.52 -11.17
CA GLU A 330 -21.75 8.03 -12.08
C GLU A 330 -21.27 9.42 -11.66
N MET A 331 -20.24 9.46 -10.80
CA MET A 331 -19.59 10.69 -10.37
C MET A 331 -18.07 10.58 -10.54
N LYS A 332 -17.62 10.66 -11.80
CA LYS A 332 -16.19 10.57 -12.13
C LYS A 332 -15.37 11.63 -11.39
N GLY A 333 -14.33 11.20 -10.70
CA GLY A 333 -13.39 12.07 -9.98
C GLY A 333 -13.92 12.66 -8.67
N PHE A 334 -15.13 12.27 -8.23
CA PHE A 334 -15.75 12.79 -7.01
C PHE A 334 -14.91 12.52 -5.75
N PHE A 335 -14.53 11.27 -5.51
CA PHE A 335 -13.71 10.93 -4.34
C PHE A 335 -12.33 11.58 -4.38
N ARG A 336 -11.72 11.65 -5.57
CA ARG A 336 -10.43 12.29 -5.76
C ARG A 336 -10.46 13.77 -5.39
N LEU A 337 -11.55 14.46 -5.72
CA LEU A 337 -11.71 15.88 -5.43
C LEU A 337 -11.57 16.17 -3.93
N PHE A 338 -12.17 15.31 -3.07
CA PHE A 338 -12.20 15.55 -1.62
C PHE A 338 -11.05 14.88 -0.87
N PHE A 339 -10.67 13.69 -1.29
CA PHE A 339 -9.80 12.82 -0.52
C PHE A 339 -8.46 12.54 -1.21
N GLY A 340 -8.23 13.19 -2.36
CA GLY A 340 -6.97 13.15 -3.08
C GLY A 340 -6.69 11.84 -3.82
N LYS A 341 -5.43 11.63 -4.18
CA LYS A 341 -4.99 10.51 -5.04
C LYS A 341 -5.26 9.12 -4.49
N LEU A 342 -5.35 8.94 -3.18
CA LEU A 342 -5.64 7.64 -2.58
C LEU A 342 -6.99 7.06 -3.03
N PHE A 343 -7.90 7.92 -3.51
CA PHE A 343 -9.24 7.56 -3.95
C PHE A 343 -9.44 7.60 -5.47
N ASP A 344 -8.37 7.76 -6.24
CA ASP A 344 -8.42 7.80 -7.72
C ASP A 344 -9.01 6.53 -8.34
N LYS A 345 -8.88 5.41 -7.63
CA LYS A 345 -9.38 4.11 -8.08
C LYS A 345 -10.91 3.99 -8.01
N PHE A 346 -11.64 4.97 -7.42
CA PHE A 346 -13.11 4.94 -7.28
C PHE A 346 -13.76 5.95 -8.23
N GLU A 347 -13.70 5.70 -9.54
CA GLU A 347 -14.19 6.63 -10.56
C GLU A 347 -15.70 6.53 -10.81
N LYS A 348 -16.23 5.31 -10.83
CA LYS A 348 -17.65 5.02 -11.16
C LYS A 348 -18.21 4.03 -10.14
N PRO A 349 -18.38 4.45 -8.87
CA PRO A 349 -18.70 3.52 -7.82
C PRO A 349 -20.15 3.03 -7.87
N TYR A 350 -20.29 1.74 -7.68
CA TYR A 350 -21.50 1.14 -7.10
C TYR A 350 -21.42 1.31 -5.59
N TYR A 351 -22.57 1.34 -4.91
CA TYR A 351 -22.59 1.40 -3.45
C TYR A 351 -23.78 0.66 -2.85
N THR A 352 -23.59 0.26 -1.61
CA THR A 352 -24.60 -0.34 -0.75
C THR A 352 -24.42 0.15 0.69
N TYR A 353 -25.33 -0.26 1.56
CA TYR A 353 -25.30 0.09 2.97
C TYR A 353 -25.16 -1.17 3.82
N VAL A 354 -24.18 -1.21 4.70
CA VAL A 354 -23.93 -2.31 5.63
C VAL A 354 -23.68 -1.72 7.00
N ASP A 355 -24.50 -2.03 7.99
CA ASP A 355 -24.49 -1.43 9.32
C ASP A 355 -24.43 0.11 9.26
N ASP A 356 -23.41 0.71 9.89
CA ASP A 356 -23.15 2.16 9.89
C ASP A 356 -22.31 2.62 8.69
N TYR A 357 -22.13 1.79 7.65
CA TYR A 357 -21.24 2.12 6.54
C TYR A 357 -21.97 2.25 5.21
N VAL A 358 -21.51 3.21 4.42
CA VAL A 358 -21.75 3.25 2.97
C VAL A 358 -20.55 2.61 2.30
N VAL A 359 -20.76 1.51 1.59
CA VAL A 359 -19.73 0.66 0.99
C VAL A 359 -19.74 0.84 -0.51
N PHE A 360 -18.59 1.18 -1.08
CA PHE A 360 -18.40 1.51 -2.50
C PHE A 360 -17.44 0.53 -3.17
N SER A 361 -17.70 0.23 -4.46
CA SER A 361 -16.75 -0.45 -5.36
C SER A 361 -16.98 -0.02 -6.81
N ASN A 362 -15.96 -0.10 -7.65
CA ASN A 362 -16.14 0.11 -9.10
C ASN A 362 -16.79 -1.09 -9.81
N LYS A 363 -16.90 -2.23 -9.12
CA LYS A 363 -17.52 -3.44 -9.63
C LYS A 363 -18.66 -3.83 -8.69
N ALA A 364 -19.90 -4.00 -9.22
CA ALA A 364 -21.00 -4.49 -8.41
C ALA A 364 -20.72 -5.93 -7.90
N ALA A 365 -19.99 -6.80 -8.69
CA ALA A 365 -19.56 -8.13 -8.23
C ALA A 365 -18.80 -8.09 -6.91
N SER A 366 -17.92 -7.12 -6.77
CA SER A 366 -17.17 -6.96 -5.52
C SER A 366 -18.06 -6.59 -4.34
N LEU A 367 -19.14 -5.82 -4.58
CA LEU A 367 -20.14 -5.56 -3.52
C LEU A 367 -20.98 -6.79 -3.20
N LEU A 368 -21.30 -7.62 -4.20
CA LEU A 368 -22.01 -8.87 -3.98
C LEU A 368 -21.17 -9.83 -3.14
N SER A 369 -19.92 -10.04 -3.51
CA SER A 369 -18.99 -10.87 -2.73
C SER A 369 -18.80 -10.32 -1.32
N PHE A 370 -18.76 -8.99 -1.17
CA PHE A 370 -18.65 -8.33 0.14
C PHE A 370 -19.91 -8.59 1.00
N VAL A 371 -21.10 -8.45 0.42
CA VAL A 371 -22.38 -8.72 1.11
C VAL A 371 -22.47 -10.20 1.49
N GLU A 372 -22.05 -11.10 0.60
CA GLU A 372 -22.03 -12.54 0.88
C GLU A 372 -21.15 -12.87 2.08
N ASP A 373 -19.91 -12.38 2.09
CA ASP A 373 -19.01 -12.56 3.24
C ASP A 373 -19.61 -11.98 4.54
N TYR A 374 -20.31 -10.83 4.43
CA TYR A 374 -20.95 -10.21 5.58
C TYR A 374 -22.09 -11.09 6.14
N GLU A 375 -22.96 -11.62 5.28
CA GLU A 375 -24.07 -12.51 5.64
C GLU A 375 -23.57 -13.83 6.24
N GLN A 376 -22.56 -14.42 5.61
CA GLN A 376 -21.94 -15.67 6.09
C GLN A 376 -21.04 -15.48 7.32
N LYS A 377 -20.89 -14.24 7.82
CA LYS A 377 -20.00 -13.89 8.93
C LYS A 377 -18.52 -14.22 8.68
N ASN A 378 -18.12 -14.32 7.41
CA ASN A 378 -16.71 -14.40 6.99
C ASN A 378 -16.07 -13.02 7.07
N LEU A 379 -15.78 -12.55 8.26
CA LEU A 379 -15.34 -11.19 8.54
C LEU A 379 -13.91 -11.13 9.02
N LEU A 380 -13.22 -10.01 8.69
CA LEU A 380 -11.83 -9.78 9.08
C LEU A 380 -11.64 -9.81 10.61
N LYS A 381 -12.62 -9.34 11.39
CA LYS A 381 -12.61 -9.42 12.86
C LYS A 381 -12.53 -10.85 13.40
N ASN A 382 -12.94 -11.85 12.61
CA ASN A 382 -12.91 -13.26 13.00
C ASN A 382 -11.58 -13.94 12.63
N ASN A 383 -10.64 -13.21 12.02
CA ASN A 383 -9.29 -13.70 11.73
C ASN A 383 -8.40 -13.55 12.98
N PRO A 384 -7.95 -14.66 13.63
CA PRO A 384 -7.16 -14.58 14.85
C PRO A 384 -5.83 -13.83 14.66
N GLY A 385 -5.21 -13.95 13.47
CA GLY A 385 -3.97 -13.23 13.17
C GLY A 385 -4.19 -11.73 13.10
N PHE A 386 -5.31 -11.27 12.53
CA PHE A 386 -5.68 -9.87 12.53
C PHE A 386 -5.96 -9.34 13.94
N GLU A 387 -6.69 -10.09 14.77
CA GLU A 387 -6.94 -9.71 16.16
C GLU A 387 -5.65 -9.61 16.97
N ASN A 388 -4.75 -10.59 16.81
CA ASN A 388 -3.43 -10.56 17.43
C ASN A 388 -2.66 -9.31 17.02
N ALA A 389 -2.56 -9.03 15.71
CA ALA A 389 -1.87 -7.86 15.18
C ALA A 389 -2.43 -6.52 15.72
N LEU A 390 -3.76 -6.40 15.86
CA LEU A 390 -4.40 -5.21 16.44
C LEU A 390 -4.09 -5.04 17.93
N SER A 391 -3.87 -6.11 18.69
CA SER A 391 -3.65 -6.05 20.14
C SER A 391 -2.42 -5.22 20.55
N TYR A 392 -1.46 -5.05 19.63
CA TYR A 392 -0.22 -4.29 19.84
C TYR A 392 -0.34 -2.81 19.47
N LEU A 393 -1.46 -2.41 18.86
CA LEU A 393 -1.66 -1.08 18.31
C LEU A 393 -2.66 -0.26 19.12
N LYS A 394 -2.64 1.04 18.92
CA LYS A 394 -3.68 1.92 19.47
C LYS A 394 -4.97 1.75 18.65
N SER A 395 -6.12 1.81 19.32
CA SER A 395 -7.43 1.66 18.70
C SER A 395 -7.82 2.81 17.75
N SER A 396 -7.06 3.90 17.73
CA SER A 396 -7.29 5.07 16.87
C SER A 396 -6.03 5.42 16.09
N SER A 397 -6.17 5.72 14.81
CA SER A 397 -5.07 6.08 13.91
C SER A 397 -5.45 7.20 12.96
N THR A 398 -4.46 7.92 12.45
CA THR A 398 -4.58 8.76 11.26
C THR A 398 -4.49 7.90 10.00
N ILE A 399 -3.50 6.97 9.96
CA ILE A 399 -3.38 5.95 8.93
C ILE A 399 -3.11 4.61 9.63
N PHE A 400 -3.78 3.57 9.20
CA PHE A 400 -3.48 2.19 9.56
C PHE A 400 -3.40 1.36 8.28
N LEU A 401 -2.43 0.46 8.24
CA LEU A 401 -2.25 -0.52 7.17
C LEU A 401 -2.16 -1.91 7.79
N TYR A 402 -2.84 -2.87 7.16
CA TYR A 402 -2.72 -4.29 7.45
C TYR A 402 -2.51 -5.05 6.15
N THR A 403 -1.65 -6.03 6.18
CA THR A 403 -1.40 -6.95 5.07
C THR A 403 -1.39 -8.39 5.59
N ASP A 404 -2.25 -9.22 5.02
CA ASP A 404 -2.15 -10.66 5.08
C ASP A 404 -1.24 -11.12 3.94
N VAL A 405 -0.03 -11.52 4.26
CA VAL A 405 1.02 -11.80 3.27
C VAL A 405 0.64 -12.99 2.38
N HIS A 406 -0.02 -14.01 2.93
CA HIS A 406 -0.43 -15.19 2.17
C HIS A 406 -1.45 -14.82 1.09
N LYS A 407 -2.46 -14.03 1.45
CA LYS A 407 -3.50 -13.55 0.53
C LYS A 407 -2.98 -12.50 -0.45
N PHE A 408 -2.01 -11.68 -0.03
CA PHE A 408 -1.46 -10.62 -0.87
C PHE A 408 -0.37 -11.11 -1.83
N TYR A 409 0.19 -12.31 -1.62
CA TYR A 409 1.35 -12.83 -2.36
C TYR A 409 1.17 -12.78 -3.89
N SER A 410 0.03 -13.25 -4.41
CA SER A 410 -0.25 -13.25 -5.85
C SER A 410 -0.29 -11.85 -6.45
N GLN A 411 -0.64 -10.86 -5.64
CA GLN A 411 -0.77 -9.46 -6.04
C GLN A 411 0.57 -8.71 -6.05
N LEU A 412 1.64 -9.30 -5.49
CA LEU A 412 2.99 -8.72 -5.53
C LEU A 412 3.61 -8.79 -6.93
N LYS A 413 3.34 -9.87 -7.69
CA LYS A 413 3.96 -10.11 -9.00
C LYS A 413 3.89 -8.90 -9.96
N PRO A 414 2.72 -8.28 -10.21
CA PRO A 414 2.64 -7.13 -11.11
C PRO A 414 3.31 -5.85 -10.58
N MET A 415 3.63 -5.82 -9.28
CA MET A 415 4.27 -4.67 -8.64
C MET A 415 5.80 -4.73 -8.70
N MET A 416 6.37 -5.93 -8.82
CA MET A 416 7.80 -6.16 -8.76
C MET A 416 8.43 -6.24 -10.15
N ASN A 417 9.71 -5.89 -10.26
CA ASN A 417 10.46 -6.24 -11.46
C ASN A 417 10.75 -7.75 -11.49
N PRO A 418 11.08 -8.34 -12.68
CA PRO A 418 11.27 -9.79 -12.81
C PRO A 418 12.34 -10.40 -11.90
N ALA A 419 13.45 -9.68 -11.68
CA ALA A 419 14.54 -10.19 -10.84
C ALA A 419 14.10 -10.28 -9.38
N THR A 420 13.48 -9.23 -8.87
CA THR A 420 12.91 -9.20 -7.50
C THR A 420 11.81 -10.24 -7.33
N TRP A 421 10.95 -10.42 -8.34
CA TRP A 421 9.92 -11.47 -8.26
C TRP A 421 10.52 -12.86 -8.14
N ASN A 422 11.58 -13.17 -8.91
CA ASN A 422 12.30 -14.44 -8.79
C ASN A 422 12.92 -14.65 -7.40
N GLU A 423 13.50 -13.58 -6.82
CA GLU A 423 14.03 -13.62 -5.45
C GLU A 423 12.93 -13.88 -4.41
N ILE A 424 11.77 -13.21 -4.55
CA ILE A 424 10.61 -13.44 -3.69
C ILE A 424 10.12 -14.88 -3.79
N GLN A 425 10.04 -15.44 -5.01
CA GLN A 425 9.64 -16.83 -5.21
C GLN A 425 10.63 -17.82 -4.56
N SER A 426 11.93 -17.58 -4.71
CA SER A 426 12.98 -18.42 -4.14
C SER A 426 13.04 -18.39 -2.61
N ASN A 427 12.54 -17.29 -2.01
CA ASN A 427 12.52 -17.07 -0.56
C ASN A 427 11.09 -17.01 -0.01
N LYS A 428 10.14 -17.66 -0.67
CA LYS A 428 8.72 -17.65 -0.30
C LYS A 428 8.49 -18.09 1.14
N ASP A 429 9.20 -19.09 1.60
CA ASP A 429 9.06 -19.64 2.97
C ASP A 429 9.46 -18.59 4.02
N ILE A 430 10.50 -17.80 3.73
CA ILE A 430 10.90 -16.69 4.62
C ILE A 430 9.80 -15.64 4.66
N LEU A 431 9.28 -15.25 3.49
CA LEU A 431 8.20 -14.26 3.40
C LEU A 431 6.94 -14.73 4.15
N TYR A 432 6.56 -16.00 3.98
CA TYR A 432 5.40 -16.62 4.60
C TYR A 432 5.56 -16.84 6.11
N SER A 433 6.80 -16.84 6.61
CA SER A 433 7.08 -16.85 8.05
C SER A 433 6.76 -15.52 8.74
N PHE A 434 6.39 -14.48 7.97
CA PHE A 434 5.89 -13.20 8.48
C PHE A 434 4.47 -12.95 7.95
N PRO A 435 3.46 -13.70 8.43
CA PRO A 435 2.14 -13.77 7.81
C PRO A 435 1.36 -12.44 7.88
N TYR A 436 1.56 -11.63 8.93
CA TYR A 436 0.80 -10.41 9.15
C TYR A 436 1.72 -9.21 9.36
N TRP A 437 1.49 -8.16 8.56
CA TRP A 437 2.20 -6.89 8.66
C TRP A 437 1.20 -5.78 8.97
N THR A 438 1.51 -5.00 9.99
CA THR A 438 0.70 -3.83 10.34
C THR A 438 1.56 -2.59 10.46
N MET A 439 1.02 -1.46 10.05
CA MET A 439 1.61 -0.14 10.25
C MET A 439 0.55 0.82 10.80
N GLN A 440 0.90 1.56 11.83
CA GLN A 440 0.08 2.63 12.38
C GLN A 440 0.83 3.95 12.35
N VAL A 441 0.15 4.99 11.84
CA VAL A 441 0.63 6.38 11.84
C VAL A 441 -0.37 7.23 12.61
N ILE A 442 0.13 8.02 13.55
CA ILE A 442 -0.69 9.01 14.27
C ILE A 442 -0.04 10.37 14.05
N GLY A 443 -0.72 11.22 13.28
CA GLY A 443 -0.30 12.58 12.99
C GLY A 443 -0.45 13.50 14.19
N ASP A 444 0.50 14.40 14.36
CA ASP A 444 0.53 15.49 15.32
C ASP A 444 1.13 16.74 14.65
N GLY A 445 0.41 17.27 13.66
CA GLY A 445 0.83 18.45 12.91
C GLY A 445 2.11 18.21 12.09
N ARG A 446 3.24 18.73 12.58
CA ARG A 446 4.54 18.61 11.89
C ARG A 446 5.20 17.24 12.08
N SER A 447 4.82 16.51 13.11
CA SER A 447 5.35 15.17 13.39
C SER A 447 4.28 14.10 13.23
N ALA A 448 4.71 12.85 13.09
CA ALA A 448 3.84 11.70 13.22
C ALA A 448 4.58 10.57 13.94
N SER A 449 3.90 9.90 14.86
CA SER A 449 4.39 8.65 15.42
C SER A 449 4.14 7.51 14.43
N LEU A 450 5.13 6.64 14.31
CA LEU A 450 5.10 5.43 13.49
C LEU A 450 5.24 4.20 14.37
N GLN A 451 4.42 3.19 14.10
CA GLN A 451 4.59 1.85 14.66
C GLN A 451 4.35 0.84 13.55
N TYR A 452 5.30 -0.05 13.35
CA TYR A 452 5.24 -1.14 12.40
C TYR A 452 5.47 -2.44 13.14
N VAL A 453 4.61 -3.43 12.92
CA VAL A 453 4.67 -4.75 13.55
C VAL A 453 4.58 -5.81 12.46
N MET A 454 5.48 -6.77 12.50
CA MET A 454 5.44 -8.00 11.70
C MET A 454 5.38 -9.18 12.66
N ASP A 455 4.34 -9.97 12.58
CA ASP A 455 4.23 -11.23 13.32
C ASP A 455 5.17 -12.27 12.69
N TYR A 456 5.79 -13.09 13.52
CA TYR A 456 6.67 -14.16 13.08
C TYR A 456 6.10 -15.51 13.52
N SER A 457 5.92 -16.39 12.54
CA SER A 457 5.55 -17.78 12.72
C SER A 457 6.27 -18.62 11.68
N PRO A 458 7.16 -19.55 12.06
CA PRO A 458 7.87 -20.38 11.08
C PRO A 458 6.89 -21.04 10.12
N TYR A 459 7.02 -20.75 8.83
CA TYR A 459 6.17 -21.35 7.81
C TYR A 459 6.51 -22.84 7.65
N GLN A 460 5.49 -23.67 7.74
CA GLN A 460 5.56 -25.08 7.41
C GLN A 460 4.68 -25.31 6.17
N PRO A 461 5.25 -25.71 5.03
CA PRO A 461 4.44 -26.08 3.87
C PRO A 461 3.44 -27.17 4.26
N GLU A 462 2.18 -26.98 3.93
CA GLU A 462 1.17 -28.02 4.08
C GLU A 462 1.58 -29.21 3.19
N GLU A 463 1.73 -30.40 3.77
CA GLU A 463 1.80 -31.62 3.00
C GLU A 463 0.47 -31.75 2.24
N VAL A 464 0.53 -31.71 0.91
CA VAL A 464 -0.65 -31.91 0.06
C VAL A 464 -1.08 -33.36 0.24
N VAL A 465 -1.95 -33.60 1.22
CA VAL A 465 -2.72 -34.83 1.29
C VAL A 465 -3.73 -34.73 0.16
N ALA A 466 -3.52 -35.53 -0.88
CA ALA A 466 -4.50 -35.70 -1.95
C ALA A 466 -5.77 -36.30 -1.33
N VAL A 467 -6.74 -35.43 -0.99
CA VAL A 467 -8.08 -35.87 -0.64
C VAL A 467 -8.73 -36.26 -1.96
N ALA A 468 -9.04 -37.56 -2.10
CA ALA A 468 -9.89 -38.03 -3.17
C ALA A 468 -11.24 -37.30 -3.06
N ALA A 469 -11.68 -36.72 -4.16
CA ALA A 469 -12.99 -36.09 -4.22
C ALA A 469 -14.05 -37.20 -4.06
N ASP A 470 -14.72 -37.23 -2.95
CA ASP A 470 -15.99 -37.95 -2.80
C ASP A 470 -17.04 -37.12 -3.52
N GLU A 471 -17.61 -37.70 -4.57
CA GLU A 471 -18.82 -37.20 -5.24
C GLU A 471 -20.02 -37.50 -4.30
N ASP A 472 -20.32 -36.55 -3.41
CA ASP A 472 -21.58 -36.57 -2.68
C ASP A 472 -22.64 -35.79 -3.44
N ASP A 473 -23.74 -36.47 -3.75
CA ASP A 473 -24.96 -35.95 -4.36
C ASP A 473 -25.55 -34.81 -3.49
N GLU A 474 -25.49 -33.56 -3.98
CA GLU A 474 -26.16 -32.43 -3.36
C GLU A 474 -27.67 -32.53 -3.56
N GLU A 475 -28.41 -32.76 -2.49
CA GLU A 475 -29.86 -32.45 -2.42
C GLU A 475 -30.05 -30.94 -2.66
N MET A 476 -30.65 -30.58 -3.79
CA MET A 476 -30.95 -29.19 -4.16
C MET A 476 -32.02 -28.62 -3.22
N ASN A 477 -31.66 -27.64 -2.44
CA ASN A 477 -32.51 -26.87 -1.55
C ASN A 477 -33.21 -25.74 -2.37
N GLU A 478 -34.50 -25.47 -2.13
CA GLU A 478 -35.27 -24.39 -2.78
C GLU A 478 -34.62 -23.00 -2.62
N ASP A 479 -33.88 -22.77 -1.52
CA ASP A 479 -33.12 -21.54 -1.27
C ASP A 479 -31.97 -21.39 -2.26
N ALA A 480 -31.35 -22.48 -2.71
CA ALA A 480 -30.24 -22.46 -3.68
C ALA A 480 -30.72 -22.12 -5.11
N GLU A 481 -31.97 -22.45 -5.48
CA GLU A 481 -32.55 -22.04 -6.77
C GLU A 481 -32.86 -20.55 -6.80
N THR A 482 -33.38 -19.98 -5.71
CA THR A 482 -33.65 -18.54 -5.58
C THR A 482 -32.37 -17.73 -5.61
N GLU A 483 -31.30 -18.20 -4.96
CA GLU A 483 -29.97 -17.58 -5.02
C GLU A 483 -29.34 -17.65 -6.43
N LYS A 484 -29.50 -18.78 -7.13
CA LYS A 484 -29.06 -18.93 -8.53
C LYS A 484 -29.85 -18.02 -9.48
N GLU A 485 -31.15 -17.80 -9.27
CA GLU A 485 -31.93 -16.86 -10.07
C GLU A 485 -31.54 -15.42 -9.83
N GLN A 486 -31.39 -14.98 -8.57
CA GLN A 486 -30.92 -13.66 -8.21
C GLN A 486 -29.47 -13.41 -8.74
N MET A 487 -28.61 -14.41 -8.65
CA MET A 487 -27.27 -14.38 -9.20
C MET A 487 -27.30 -14.29 -10.74
N SER A 488 -28.24 -14.95 -11.40
CA SER A 488 -28.46 -14.88 -12.84
C SER A 488 -28.96 -13.49 -13.29
N GLU A 489 -29.89 -12.88 -12.54
CA GLU A 489 -30.33 -11.50 -12.79
C GLU A 489 -29.23 -10.49 -12.61
N LEU A 490 -28.41 -10.67 -11.58
CA LEU A 490 -27.25 -9.83 -11.33
C LEU A 490 -26.17 -10.05 -12.39
N LYS A 491 -25.94 -11.27 -12.87
CA LYS A 491 -25.07 -11.55 -14.02
C LYS A 491 -25.60 -10.83 -15.28
N ARG A 492 -26.91 -10.81 -15.51
CA ARG A 492 -27.53 -10.04 -16.61
C ARG A 492 -27.35 -8.53 -16.43
N PHE A 493 -27.47 -8.02 -15.21
CA PHE A 493 -27.19 -6.62 -14.89
C PHE A 493 -25.74 -6.23 -15.20
N TYR A 494 -24.79 -7.18 -15.06
CA TYR A 494 -23.38 -7.04 -15.40
C TYR A 494 -23.09 -7.14 -16.88
N VAL A 495 -23.73 -8.10 -17.53
CA VAL A 495 -23.51 -8.44 -18.93
C VAL A 495 -24.01 -7.34 -19.86
N GLU A 496 -25.04 -6.58 -19.46
CA GLU A 496 -25.57 -5.46 -20.21
C GLU A 496 -24.92 -4.12 -19.87
N LYS A 497 -23.64 -4.07 -19.62
CA LYS A 497 -22.93 -2.82 -19.38
C LYS A 497 -22.74 -2.07 -20.69
N PHE A 498 -23.55 -1.04 -20.90
CA PHE A 498 -23.37 -0.07 -21.98
C PHE A 498 -22.18 0.83 -21.67
N GLU A 499 -21.02 0.54 -22.23
CA GLU A 499 -19.97 1.55 -22.43
C GLU A 499 -20.22 2.24 -23.76
N GLY A 500 -20.86 3.38 -23.73
CA GLY A 500 -21.32 4.08 -24.94
C GLY A 500 -22.45 3.27 -25.65
N ASN A 501 -22.33 3.08 -26.96
CA ASN A 501 -23.31 2.34 -27.78
C ASN A 501 -22.91 0.89 -28.02
N VAL A 502 -22.19 0.23 -27.09
CA VAL A 502 -21.71 -1.15 -27.26
C VAL A 502 -22.26 -2.05 -26.15
N LEU A 503 -22.95 -3.11 -26.57
CA LEU A 503 -23.40 -4.20 -25.70
C LEU A 503 -22.31 -5.25 -25.66
N ARG A 504 -21.86 -5.63 -24.45
CA ARG A 504 -20.86 -6.68 -24.21
C ARG A 504 -21.44 -7.82 -23.40
N GLU A 505 -21.18 -9.03 -23.86
CA GLU A 505 -21.49 -10.28 -23.14
C GLU A 505 -20.18 -10.94 -22.69
N PHE A 506 -20.19 -11.55 -21.52
CA PHE A 506 -19.03 -12.22 -20.96
C PHE A 506 -19.33 -13.71 -20.70
N TYR A 507 -18.29 -14.54 -20.72
CA TYR A 507 -18.36 -15.91 -20.22
C TYR A 507 -18.53 -15.91 -18.69
N PRO A 508 -19.02 -17.01 -18.09
CA PRO A 508 -19.13 -17.11 -16.62
C PRO A 508 -17.83 -16.81 -15.89
N GLU A 509 -16.69 -17.13 -16.52
CA GLU A 509 -15.33 -16.93 -16.01
C GLU A 509 -14.83 -15.48 -16.15
N GLY A 510 -15.64 -14.58 -16.73
CA GLY A 510 -15.34 -13.15 -16.86
C GLY A 510 -14.60 -12.74 -18.14
N ALA A 511 -14.22 -13.69 -19.02
CA ALA A 511 -13.68 -13.38 -20.34
C ALA A 511 -14.75 -12.78 -21.25
N LEU A 512 -14.37 -11.80 -22.11
CA LEU A 512 -15.29 -11.18 -23.07
C LEU A 512 -15.76 -12.23 -24.09
N LYS A 513 -17.07 -12.51 -24.10
CA LYS A 513 -17.72 -13.45 -25.03
C LYS A 513 -18.13 -12.78 -26.32
N SER A 514 -18.78 -11.63 -26.23
CA SER A 514 -19.18 -10.88 -27.42
C SER A 514 -19.27 -9.37 -27.19
N GLU A 515 -19.13 -8.59 -28.25
CA GLU A 515 -19.43 -7.17 -28.25
C GLU A 515 -20.20 -6.78 -29.52
N VAL A 516 -21.20 -5.93 -29.37
CA VAL A 516 -22.02 -5.44 -30.49
C VAL A 516 -22.40 -3.98 -30.29
N GLU A 517 -22.29 -3.19 -31.33
CA GLU A 517 -22.78 -1.80 -31.34
C GLU A 517 -24.32 -1.79 -31.28
N VAL A 518 -24.89 -0.87 -30.49
CA VAL A 518 -26.34 -0.73 -30.29
C VAL A 518 -26.79 0.69 -30.62
N LYS A 519 -27.85 0.84 -31.39
CA LYS A 519 -28.50 2.10 -31.68
C LYS A 519 -29.98 2.00 -31.37
N GLU A 520 -30.51 2.94 -30.57
CA GLU A 520 -31.94 2.99 -30.18
C GLU A 520 -32.47 1.68 -29.56
N GLY A 521 -31.61 0.98 -28.78
CA GLY A 521 -31.96 -0.29 -28.13
C GLY A 521 -31.91 -1.52 -29.03
N LYS A 522 -31.51 -1.39 -30.30
CA LYS A 522 -31.37 -2.50 -31.25
C LYS A 522 -29.91 -2.74 -31.60
N ARG A 523 -29.53 -4.00 -31.85
CA ARG A 523 -28.20 -4.37 -32.33
C ARG A 523 -27.94 -3.73 -33.68
N HIS A 524 -26.87 -2.94 -33.79
CA HIS A 524 -26.52 -2.20 -35.01
C HIS A 524 -25.01 -2.08 -35.10
N GLY A 525 -24.44 -2.10 -36.31
CA GLY A 525 -23.03 -1.89 -36.53
C GLY A 525 -22.15 -3.13 -36.25
N ARG A 526 -20.95 -2.94 -35.72
CA ARG A 526 -19.96 -3.99 -35.62
C ARG A 526 -20.32 -4.99 -34.52
N TYR A 527 -20.09 -6.29 -34.81
CA TYR A 527 -20.23 -7.41 -33.91
C TYR A 527 -18.93 -8.20 -33.89
N ARG A 528 -18.49 -8.61 -32.68
CA ARG A 528 -17.35 -9.51 -32.46
C ARG A 528 -17.71 -10.54 -31.40
N GLU A 529 -17.28 -11.77 -31.61
CA GLU A 529 -17.39 -12.88 -30.67
C GLU A 529 -15.99 -13.46 -30.43
N TYR A 530 -15.73 -13.85 -29.20
CA TYR A 530 -14.42 -14.33 -28.76
C TYR A 530 -14.56 -15.73 -28.12
N TYR A 531 -13.50 -16.52 -28.15
CA TYR A 531 -13.38 -17.73 -27.33
C TYR A 531 -13.03 -17.33 -25.88
N GLU A 532 -13.14 -18.32 -24.96
CA GLU A 532 -12.80 -18.10 -23.53
C GLU A 532 -11.35 -17.68 -23.29
N ASP A 533 -10.43 -18.07 -24.19
CA ASP A 533 -9.03 -17.67 -24.19
C ASP A 533 -8.78 -16.24 -24.70
N GLY A 534 -9.87 -15.50 -25.07
CA GLY A 534 -9.79 -14.15 -25.60
C GLY A 534 -9.48 -14.05 -27.09
N THR A 535 -9.28 -15.19 -27.79
CA THR A 535 -9.08 -15.18 -29.25
C THR A 535 -10.37 -14.86 -30.01
N LEU A 536 -10.25 -14.09 -31.11
CA LEU A 536 -11.40 -13.69 -31.91
C LEU A 536 -12.02 -14.90 -32.63
N LYS A 537 -13.28 -15.23 -32.33
CA LYS A 537 -14.03 -16.34 -32.92
C LYS A 537 -14.78 -15.95 -34.17
N LEU A 538 -15.47 -14.79 -34.13
CA LEU A 538 -16.31 -14.30 -35.21
C LEU A 538 -16.33 -12.77 -35.22
N ARG A 539 -16.39 -12.18 -36.42
CA ARG A 539 -16.67 -10.76 -36.61
C ARG A 539 -17.72 -10.56 -37.70
N GLY A 540 -18.59 -9.60 -37.48
CA GLY A 540 -19.67 -9.30 -38.40
C GLY A 540 -20.17 -7.86 -38.24
N LYS A 541 -21.26 -7.58 -38.93
CA LYS A 541 -21.93 -6.27 -38.87
C LYS A 541 -23.43 -6.50 -38.91
N TYR A 542 -24.18 -5.95 -37.96
CA TYR A 542 -25.63 -5.91 -38.01
C TYR A 542 -26.07 -4.72 -38.89
N ALA A 543 -26.86 -4.99 -39.89
CA ALA A 543 -27.54 -3.99 -40.71
C ALA A 543 -29.01 -3.95 -40.29
N ASN A 544 -29.37 -2.98 -39.44
CA ASN A 544 -30.76 -2.63 -39.07
C ASN A 544 -31.71 -3.82 -38.84
N ASN A 545 -31.69 -4.45 -37.71
CA ASN A 545 -32.77 -5.31 -37.23
C ASN A 545 -33.49 -4.64 -36.09
#